data_89fdb3312146c261ce333aa483378c22
#
_entry.id   89fdb3312146c261ce333aa483378c22
#
_cell.length_a   1.000
_cell.length_b   1.000
_cell.length_c   1.000
_cell.angle_alpha   90.00
_cell.angle_beta   90.00
_cell.angle_gamma   90.00
#
_symmetry.space_group_name_H-M   'P 1'
#
loop_
_entity.id
_entity.type
_entity.pdbx_description
1 polymer ?
#
loop_
_entity_poly.entity_id
_entity_poly.type
_entity_poly.pdbx_seq_one_letter_code
_entity_poly.pdbx_strand_id
1 'polypeptide(L)'
;MDPNTGKKNMFNKKSREEGLKLLYQENFKRKTISFYKYVIIKDPYNLRDQLYVAWNKLGVFGRIYIASEGINAQLSLPENNWIKFSKDLKAIELFSDILFKEAIEDDGKSFFKLTIKVRSKIVADGLSESEYDVTNVGNHLGAEQWNKAINDGAIVVDMRNHYESEIGRFKGAICPDVETFKEELPYVKKILEKQKNKKILLYCTGGIR
;
A
#
# COMPACT_ATOMS: atom_id res chain seq x y z
N MET A 1 7.61 -26.69 0.17
CA MET A 1 8.26 -25.58 -0.57
C MET A 1 7.46 -24.33 -0.25
N ASP A 2 8.08 -23.24 0.12
CA ASP A 2 7.35 -21.99 0.43
C ASP A 2 6.58 -21.53 -0.83
N PRO A 3 5.25 -21.42 -0.80
CA PRO A 3 4.43 -21.01 -1.94
C PRO A 3 4.78 -19.61 -2.45
N ASN A 4 5.46 -18.80 -1.63
CA ASN A 4 5.91 -17.46 -2.01
C ASN A 4 7.17 -17.44 -2.87
N THR A 5 7.85 -18.57 -3.07
CA THR A 5 9.05 -18.62 -3.93
C THR A 5 8.72 -18.63 -5.42
N GLY A 6 7.47 -18.87 -5.81
CA GLY A 6 7.04 -18.96 -7.20
C GLY A 6 7.49 -20.23 -7.92
N LYS A 7 7.17 -20.29 -9.19
CA LYS A 7 7.65 -21.36 -10.08
C LYS A 7 9.12 -21.12 -10.41
N LYS A 8 9.99 -22.14 -10.24
CA LYS A 8 11.38 -22.10 -10.68
C LYS A 8 12.19 -20.86 -10.24
N ASN A 9 12.33 -20.66 -8.93
CA ASN A 9 13.24 -19.63 -8.40
C ASN A 9 12.84 -18.17 -8.73
N MET A 10 11.56 -17.85 -8.80
CA MET A 10 11.07 -16.48 -8.95
C MET A 10 11.20 -15.71 -7.63
N PHE A 11 12.39 -15.63 -7.10
CA PHE A 11 12.73 -14.88 -5.90
C PHE A 11 14.18 -14.41 -5.96
N ASN A 12 14.47 -13.33 -5.29
CA ASN A 12 15.81 -12.80 -5.24
C ASN A 12 16.71 -13.65 -4.33
N LYS A 13 17.84 -14.13 -4.88
CA LYS A 13 18.85 -14.94 -4.18
C LYS A 13 20.01 -14.11 -3.61
N LYS A 14 20.08 -12.80 -3.92
CA LYS A 14 21.20 -11.95 -3.48
C LYS A 14 21.10 -11.69 -1.98
N SER A 15 22.24 -11.68 -1.32
CA SER A 15 22.35 -11.21 0.06
C SER A 15 22.00 -9.72 0.17
N ARG A 16 21.81 -9.24 1.39
CA ARG A 16 21.60 -7.81 1.62
C ARG A 16 22.82 -6.98 1.16
N GLU A 17 24.00 -7.44 1.49
CA GLU A 17 25.26 -6.75 1.15
C GLU A 17 25.46 -6.65 -0.37
N GLU A 18 25.29 -7.76 -1.08
CA GLU A 18 25.36 -7.79 -2.54
C GLU A 18 24.30 -6.87 -3.18
N GLY A 19 23.06 -6.92 -2.68
CA GLY A 19 21.99 -6.09 -3.17
C GLY A 19 22.26 -4.60 -2.99
N LEU A 20 22.74 -4.19 -1.83
CA LEU A 20 23.14 -2.82 -1.55
C LEU A 20 24.35 -2.38 -2.39
N LYS A 21 25.39 -3.22 -2.48
CA LYS A 21 26.56 -2.92 -3.30
C LYS A 21 26.17 -2.62 -4.75
N LEU A 22 25.32 -3.44 -5.35
CA LEU A 22 24.84 -3.24 -6.72
C LEU A 22 24.00 -1.97 -6.85
N LEU A 23 23.10 -1.71 -5.90
CA LEU A 23 22.27 -0.51 -5.89
C LEU A 23 23.09 0.78 -5.85
N TYR A 24 24.15 0.81 -5.02
CA TYR A 24 25.05 1.99 -4.93
C TYR A 24 25.98 2.15 -6.13
N GLN A 25 26.16 1.12 -6.96
CA GLN A 25 26.92 1.19 -8.22
C GLN A 25 26.07 1.64 -9.41
N GLU A 26 24.75 1.73 -9.25
CA GLU A 26 23.87 2.22 -10.31
C GLU A 26 24.17 3.70 -10.62
N ASN A 27 24.29 4.02 -11.91
CA ASN A 27 24.57 5.36 -12.43
C ASN A 27 23.34 6.09 -12.97
N PHE A 28 22.16 5.58 -12.69
CA PHE A 28 20.87 6.15 -13.09
C PHE A 28 20.00 6.44 -11.86
N LYS A 29 19.03 7.34 -12.04
CA LYS A 29 18.04 7.66 -11.00
C LYS A 29 16.95 6.60 -10.93
N ARG A 30 16.45 6.37 -9.73
CA ARG A 30 15.27 5.55 -9.48
C ARG A 30 14.12 6.43 -9.01
N LYS A 31 12.92 6.06 -9.41
CA LYS A 31 11.67 6.64 -8.93
C LYS A 31 11.08 5.70 -7.89
N THR A 32 10.78 6.22 -6.70
CA THR A 32 10.11 5.47 -5.63
C THR A 32 8.63 5.82 -5.63
N ILE A 33 7.80 4.79 -5.68
CA ILE A 33 6.35 4.92 -5.71
C ILE A 33 5.70 3.93 -4.75
N SER A 34 4.48 4.27 -4.36
CA SER A 34 3.57 3.34 -3.70
C SER A 34 2.20 3.38 -4.36
N PHE A 35 1.51 2.25 -4.30
CA PHE A 35 0.12 2.13 -4.70
C PHE A 35 -0.54 0.94 -4.02
N TYR A 36 -1.85 0.99 -3.94
CA TYR A 36 -2.65 -0.14 -3.52
C TYR A 36 -3.97 -0.14 -4.30
N LYS A 37 -4.59 -1.29 -4.35
CA LYS A 37 -5.95 -1.43 -4.84
C LYS A 37 -6.63 -2.62 -4.19
N TYR A 38 -7.81 -2.40 -3.64
CA TYR A 38 -8.74 -3.45 -3.28
C TYR A 38 -9.52 -3.86 -4.53
N VAL A 39 -9.38 -5.11 -4.91
CA VAL A 39 -10.04 -5.73 -6.08
C VAL A 39 -9.96 -7.24 -5.95
N ILE A 40 -11.00 -7.95 -6.36
CA ILE A 40 -11.01 -9.40 -6.28
C ILE A 40 -10.02 -10.02 -7.27
N ILE A 41 -9.00 -10.68 -6.76
CA ILE A 41 -7.98 -11.40 -7.52
C ILE A 41 -8.23 -12.90 -7.39
N LYS A 42 -8.68 -13.54 -8.47
CA LYS A 42 -9.03 -14.96 -8.48
C LYS A 42 -7.84 -15.91 -8.28
N ASP A 43 -6.68 -15.55 -8.84
CA ASP A 43 -5.45 -16.34 -8.72
C ASP A 43 -4.27 -15.43 -8.35
N PRO A 44 -4.07 -15.15 -7.05
CA PRO A 44 -2.97 -14.32 -6.56
C PRO A 44 -1.58 -14.88 -6.86
N TYR A 45 -1.44 -16.21 -6.94
CA TYR A 45 -0.15 -16.86 -7.20
C TYR A 45 0.27 -16.69 -8.67
N ASN A 46 -0.65 -16.86 -9.61
CA ASN A 46 -0.38 -16.65 -11.02
C ASN A 46 -0.06 -15.17 -11.29
N LEU A 47 -0.85 -14.25 -10.73
CA LEU A 47 -0.59 -12.81 -10.84
C LEU A 47 0.80 -12.45 -10.27
N ARG A 48 1.16 -13.00 -9.10
CA ARG A 48 2.48 -12.81 -8.50
C ARG A 48 3.60 -13.22 -9.45
N ASP A 49 3.48 -14.39 -10.09
CA ASP A 49 4.49 -14.90 -11.02
C ASP A 49 4.62 -14.01 -12.25
N GLN A 50 3.50 -13.58 -12.84
CA GLN A 50 3.48 -12.66 -13.97
C GLN A 50 4.15 -11.32 -13.63
N LEU A 51 3.76 -10.70 -12.53
CA LEU A 51 4.34 -9.44 -12.08
C LEU A 51 5.82 -9.58 -11.75
N TYR A 52 6.23 -10.68 -11.11
CA TYR A 52 7.64 -10.91 -10.80
C TYR A 52 8.50 -10.95 -12.07
N VAL A 53 8.09 -11.69 -13.09
CA VAL A 53 8.82 -11.79 -14.36
C VAL A 53 8.89 -10.44 -15.08
N ALA A 54 7.76 -9.74 -15.16
CA ALA A 54 7.68 -8.44 -15.82
C ALA A 54 8.52 -7.38 -15.09
N TRP A 55 8.36 -7.27 -13.79
CA TRP A 55 9.01 -6.22 -13.00
C TRP A 55 10.49 -6.46 -12.74
N ASN A 56 10.91 -7.73 -12.64
CA ASN A 56 12.33 -8.04 -12.58
C ASN A 56 13.08 -7.62 -13.85
N LYS A 57 12.46 -7.75 -15.03
CA LYS A 57 13.03 -7.27 -16.30
C LYS A 57 13.14 -5.74 -16.36
N LEU A 58 12.26 -5.04 -15.67
CA LEU A 58 12.26 -3.57 -15.58
C LEU A 58 13.19 -3.03 -14.47
N GLY A 59 13.89 -3.91 -13.75
CA GLY A 59 14.76 -3.52 -12.65
C GLY A 59 14.01 -2.98 -11.43
N VAL A 60 12.77 -3.40 -11.22
CA VAL A 60 11.97 -3.01 -10.06
C VAL A 60 12.55 -3.65 -8.79
N PHE A 61 12.71 -2.85 -7.74
CA PHE A 61 12.94 -3.30 -6.37
C PHE A 61 11.77 -2.86 -5.50
N GLY A 62 11.44 -3.65 -4.49
CA GLY A 62 10.32 -3.27 -3.63
C GLY A 62 9.76 -4.41 -2.81
N ARG A 63 8.75 -4.07 -2.03
CA ARG A 63 7.97 -5.00 -1.22
C ARG A 63 6.51 -4.92 -1.67
N ILE A 64 6.03 -6.02 -2.20
CA ILE A 64 4.68 -6.11 -2.76
C ILE A 64 3.96 -7.28 -2.08
N TYR A 65 2.74 -7.02 -1.67
CA TYR A 65 1.81 -8.01 -1.15
C TYR A 65 0.60 -8.14 -2.08
N ILE A 66 0.24 -9.37 -2.41
CA ILE A 66 -0.92 -9.72 -3.22
C ILE A 66 -1.78 -10.67 -2.39
N ALA A 67 -3.07 -10.43 -2.36
CA ALA A 67 -4.06 -11.30 -1.73
C ALA A 67 -5.27 -11.46 -2.65
N SER A 68 -6.23 -12.32 -2.28
CA SER A 68 -7.53 -12.42 -2.97
C SER A 68 -8.28 -11.08 -2.99
N GLU A 69 -8.04 -10.22 -2.01
CA GLU A 69 -8.67 -8.91 -1.83
C GLU A 69 -7.97 -7.76 -2.56
N GLY A 70 -6.76 -7.96 -3.15
CA GLY A 70 -6.07 -6.87 -3.83
C GLY A 70 -4.55 -6.93 -3.85
N ILE A 71 -3.95 -5.76 -4.06
CA ILE A 71 -2.50 -5.52 -4.12
C ILE A 71 -2.10 -4.33 -3.26
N ASN A 72 -0.94 -4.43 -2.60
CA ASN A 72 -0.28 -3.33 -1.89
C ASN A 72 1.20 -3.36 -2.26
N ALA A 73 1.69 -2.27 -2.83
CA ALA A 73 3.03 -2.17 -3.38
C ALA A 73 3.76 -0.90 -2.91
N GLN A 74 5.00 -1.09 -2.47
CA GLN A 74 5.98 -0.04 -2.25
C GLN A 74 7.24 -0.46 -3.00
N LEU A 75 7.67 0.33 -3.97
CA LEU A 75 8.74 -0.06 -4.88
C LEU A 75 9.53 1.12 -5.42
N SER A 76 10.73 0.84 -5.89
CA SER A 76 11.53 1.75 -6.71
C SER A 76 11.90 1.07 -8.02
N LEU A 77 12.01 1.87 -9.09
CA LEU A 77 12.38 1.40 -10.41
C LEU A 77 13.25 2.46 -11.12
N PRO A 78 14.10 2.06 -12.09
CA PRO A 78 14.81 3.00 -12.93
C PRO A 78 13.83 3.99 -13.58
N GLU A 79 14.14 5.28 -13.51
CA GLU A 79 13.23 6.34 -13.97
C GLU A 79 12.89 6.23 -15.45
N ASN A 80 13.83 5.79 -16.26
CA ASN A 80 13.63 5.54 -17.69
C ASN A 80 12.64 4.42 -18.01
N ASN A 81 12.37 3.52 -17.05
CA ASN A 81 11.40 2.44 -17.18
C ASN A 81 9.99 2.81 -16.66
N TRP A 82 9.82 4.00 -16.11
CA TRP A 82 8.56 4.44 -15.53
C TRP A 82 7.36 4.39 -16.48
N ILE A 83 7.52 4.93 -17.68
CA ILE A 83 6.43 4.99 -18.67
C ILE A 83 5.98 3.57 -19.04
N LYS A 84 6.95 2.67 -19.29
CA LYS A 84 6.65 1.28 -19.61
C LYS A 84 5.98 0.56 -18.43
N PHE A 85 6.52 0.69 -17.23
CA PHE A 85 5.96 0.09 -16.03
C PHE A 85 4.50 0.52 -15.81
N SER A 86 4.24 1.82 -15.85
CA SER A 86 2.91 2.38 -15.62
C SER A 86 1.90 1.93 -16.67
N LYS A 87 2.31 1.90 -17.95
CA LYS A 87 1.49 1.42 -19.07
C LYS A 87 1.18 -0.07 -18.93
N ASP A 88 2.19 -0.89 -18.67
CA ASP A 88 2.03 -2.35 -18.56
C ASP A 88 1.14 -2.72 -17.37
N LEU A 89 1.27 -2.01 -16.23
CA LEU A 89 0.43 -2.26 -15.07
C LEU A 89 -1.03 -1.86 -15.33
N LYS A 90 -1.27 -0.69 -15.92
CA LYS A 90 -2.62 -0.22 -16.27
C LYS A 90 -3.28 -1.00 -17.40
N ALA A 91 -2.51 -1.74 -18.20
CA ALA A 91 -3.04 -2.66 -19.21
C ALA A 91 -3.67 -3.93 -18.59
N ILE A 92 -3.36 -4.23 -17.33
CA ILE A 92 -4.06 -5.25 -16.57
C ILE A 92 -5.41 -4.65 -16.15
N GLU A 93 -6.52 -5.21 -16.62
CA GLU A 93 -7.88 -4.71 -16.40
C GLU A 93 -8.15 -4.38 -14.91
N LEU A 94 -7.74 -5.28 -14.01
CA LEU A 94 -7.87 -5.11 -12.57
C LEU A 94 -7.17 -3.84 -12.02
N PHE A 95 -6.20 -3.29 -12.75
CA PHE A 95 -5.35 -2.18 -12.31
C PHE A 95 -5.42 -0.95 -13.23
N SER A 96 -6.39 -0.89 -14.14
CA SER A 96 -6.51 0.16 -15.16
C SER A 96 -6.60 1.58 -14.58
N ASP A 97 -7.25 1.74 -13.43
CA ASP A 97 -7.50 3.01 -12.72
C ASP A 97 -6.55 3.23 -11.52
N ILE A 98 -5.47 2.42 -11.40
CA ILE A 98 -4.58 2.51 -10.25
C ILE A 98 -3.93 3.89 -10.14
N LEU A 99 -3.91 4.43 -8.93
CA LEU A 99 -3.28 5.71 -8.62
C LEU A 99 -1.92 5.47 -7.98
N PHE A 100 -0.90 6.13 -8.53
CA PHE A 100 0.45 6.09 -7.99
C PHE A 100 0.69 7.26 -7.06
N LYS A 101 1.33 7.01 -5.91
CA LYS A 101 1.89 8.02 -5.03
C LYS A 101 3.40 7.98 -5.17
N GLU A 102 3.97 9.10 -5.57
CA GLU A 102 5.42 9.26 -5.68
C GLU A 102 6.00 9.72 -4.35
N ALA A 103 7.13 9.16 -3.95
CA ALA A 103 7.86 9.62 -2.77
C ALA A 103 8.51 10.97 -3.08
N ILE A 104 8.41 11.89 -2.12
CA ILE A 104 9.03 13.21 -2.18
C ILE A 104 10.38 13.12 -1.46
N GLU A 105 11.43 13.72 -2.03
CA GLU A 105 12.78 13.76 -1.44
C GLU A 105 13.40 12.39 -1.14
N ASP A 106 13.09 11.38 -1.98
CA ASP A 106 13.66 10.04 -1.87
C ASP A 106 14.83 9.86 -2.83
N ASP A 107 15.92 9.25 -2.36
CA ASP A 107 17.11 8.97 -3.17
C ASP A 107 16.94 7.74 -4.09
N GLY A 108 15.78 7.10 -4.07
CA GLY A 108 15.46 5.91 -4.84
C GLY A 108 16.06 4.62 -4.29
N LYS A 109 16.79 4.66 -3.16
CA LYS A 109 17.56 3.55 -2.59
C LYS A 109 16.89 2.85 -1.42
N SER A 110 15.61 3.11 -1.20
CA SER A 110 14.83 2.47 -0.13
C SER A 110 14.70 0.95 -0.28
N PHE A 111 14.88 0.42 -1.51
CA PHE A 111 14.77 -0.99 -1.81
C PHE A 111 15.96 -1.47 -2.64
N PHE A 112 16.48 -2.66 -2.33
CA PHE A 112 17.63 -3.27 -3.01
C PHE A 112 17.30 -4.62 -3.68
N LYS A 113 16.05 -5.08 -3.58
CA LYS A 113 15.58 -6.33 -4.19
C LYS A 113 14.08 -6.29 -4.45
N LEU A 114 13.63 -7.06 -5.44
CA LEU A 114 12.22 -7.30 -5.69
C LEU A 114 11.71 -8.43 -4.78
N THR A 115 10.66 -8.16 -4.02
CA THR A 115 9.97 -9.14 -3.18
C THR A 115 8.48 -9.04 -3.43
N ILE A 116 7.88 -10.05 -4.04
CA ILE A 116 6.43 -10.16 -4.22
C ILE A 116 5.94 -11.39 -3.45
N LYS A 117 5.07 -11.19 -2.49
CA LYS A 117 4.53 -12.27 -1.64
C LYS A 117 3.01 -12.32 -1.73
N VAL A 118 2.49 -13.54 -1.88
CA VAL A 118 1.08 -13.79 -1.64
C VAL A 118 0.85 -13.87 -0.14
N ARG A 119 -0.18 -13.19 0.34
CA ARG A 119 -0.61 -13.13 1.73
C ARG A 119 -2.11 -13.41 1.82
N SER A 120 -2.60 -13.70 3.00
CA SER A 120 -4.04 -13.75 3.24
C SER A 120 -4.70 -12.38 3.04
N LYS A 121 -3.97 -11.30 3.40
CA LYS A 121 -4.44 -9.92 3.31
C LYS A 121 -3.34 -8.98 2.82
N ILE A 122 -3.75 -7.85 2.21
CA ILE A 122 -2.81 -6.81 1.78
C ILE A 122 -2.45 -5.83 2.90
N VAL A 123 -3.25 -5.82 3.99
CA VAL A 123 -3.00 -5.06 5.23
C VAL A 123 -3.29 -5.96 6.43
N ALA A 124 -2.51 -5.83 7.48
CA ALA A 124 -2.69 -6.60 8.72
C ALA A 124 -3.73 -5.92 9.63
N ASP A 125 -5.00 -6.02 9.28
CA ASP A 125 -6.14 -5.43 10.00
C ASP A 125 -6.72 -6.32 11.11
N GLY A 126 -6.38 -7.61 11.10
CA GLY A 126 -6.88 -8.59 12.07
C GLY A 126 -8.31 -9.06 11.84
N LEU A 127 -8.99 -8.60 10.79
CA LEU A 127 -10.35 -9.02 10.45
C LEU A 127 -10.35 -10.33 9.67
N SER A 128 -11.42 -11.11 9.78
CA SER A 128 -11.69 -12.23 8.87
C SER A 128 -12.29 -11.73 7.54
N GLU A 129 -12.18 -12.53 6.47
CA GLU A 129 -12.72 -12.18 5.15
C GLU A 129 -14.24 -11.96 5.16
N SER A 130 -14.95 -12.54 6.14
CA SER A 130 -16.41 -12.41 6.29
C SER A 130 -16.86 -11.14 7.01
N GLU A 131 -15.95 -10.36 7.59
CA GLU A 131 -16.28 -9.19 8.40
C GLU A 131 -16.36 -7.89 7.60
N TYR A 132 -15.94 -7.90 6.35
CA TYR A 132 -15.96 -6.71 5.49
C TYR A 132 -16.10 -7.09 4.01
N ASP A 133 -16.48 -6.10 3.20
CA ASP A 133 -16.62 -6.20 1.76
C ASP A 133 -15.68 -5.19 1.09
N VAL A 134 -14.65 -5.69 0.40
CA VAL A 134 -13.65 -4.86 -0.29
C VAL A 134 -14.24 -4.08 -1.47
N THR A 135 -15.45 -4.38 -1.91
CA THR A 135 -16.15 -3.65 -2.96
C THR A 135 -17.02 -2.51 -2.42
N ASN A 136 -17.27 -2.51 -1.09
CA ASN A 136 -18.04 -1.48 -0.40
C ASN A 136 -17.12 -0.64 0.50
N VAL A 137 -16.40 0.27 -0.12
CA VAL A 137 -15.41 1.13 0.55
C VAL A 137 -15.93 2.55 0.72
N GLY A 138 -15.30 3.31 1.63
CA GLY A 138 -15.59 4.72 1.82
C GLY A 138 -15.22 5.56 0.58
N ASN A 139 -15.82 6.73 0.45
CA ASN A 139 -15.51 7.66 -0.63
C ASN A 139 -14.16 8.34 -0.41
N HIS A 140 -13.27 8.29 -1.40
CA HIS A 140 -12.06 9.08 -1.39
C HIS A 140 -12.38 10.56 -1.66
N LEU A 141 -11.97 11.42 -0.73
CA LEU A 141 -12.22 12.86 -0.83
C LEU A 141 -10.95 13.59 -1.28
N GLY A 142 -11.11 14.56 -2.17
CA GLY A 142 -10.09 15.56 -2.45
C GLY A 142 -9.97 16.60 -1.33
N ALA A 143 -8.92 17.44 -1.35
CA ALA A 143 -8.62 18.39 -0.28
C ALA A 143 -9.77 19.38 0.01
N GLU A 144 -10.42 19.91 -1.01
CA GLU A 144 -11.55 20.83 -0.84
C GLU A 144 -12.75 20.16 -0.15
N GLN A 145 -13.11 18.94 -0.59
CA GLN A 145 -14.20 18.16 0.00
C GLN A 145 -13.89 17.77 1.45
N TRP A 146 -12.62 17.46 1.73
CA TRP A 146 -12.13 17.15 3.06
C TRP A 146 -12.28 18.35 3.99
N ASN A 147 -11.76 19.51 3.57
CA ASN A 147 -11.87 20.74 4.34
C ASN A 147 -13.34 21.15 4.60
N LYS A 148 -14.18 21.04 3.55
CA LYS A 148 -15.62 21.27 3.71
C LYS A 148 -16.23 20.35 4.75
N ALA A 149 -15.93 19.05 4.70
CA ALA A 149 -16.48 18.10 5.64
C ALA A 149 -16.04 18.36 7.09
N ILE A 150 -14.79 18.79 7.32
CA ILE A 150 -14.34 19.24 8.65
C ILE A 150 -15.16 20.43 9.12
N ASN A 151 -15.31 21.45 8.28
CA ASN A 151 -16.06 22.66 8.62
C ASN A 151 -17.54 22.36 8.89
N ASP A 152 -18.11 21.36 8.24
CA ASP A 152 -19.47 20.87 8.44
C ASP A 152 -19.61 19.99 9.72
N GLY A 153 -18.53 19.81 10.50
CA GLY A 153 -18.55 19.11 11.78
C GLY A 153 -18.33 17.58 11.70
N ALA A 154 -17.72 17.09 10.62
CA ALA A 154 -17.33 15.69 10.53
C ALA A 154 -16.31 15.32 11.62
N ILE A 155 -16.39 14.08 12.10
CA ILE A 155 -15.41 13.52 13.03
C ILE A 155 -14.21 13.04 12.23
N VAL A 156 -13.01 13.50 12.58
CA VAL A 156 -11.75 13.08 11.97
C VAL A 156 -11.07 12.05 12.85
N VAL A 157 -10.65 10.93 12.28
CA VAL A 157 -9.89 9.88 12.98
C VAL A 157 -8.58 9.63 12.24
N ASP A 158 -7.49 9.66 12.96
CA ASP A 158 -6.17 9.32 12.47
C ASP A 158 -5.95 7.80 12.59
N MET A 159 -5.89 7.12 11.46
CA MET A 159 -5.69 5.67 11.37
C MET A 159 -4.19 5.34 11.16
N ARG A 160 -3.30 6.22 11.53
CA ARG A 160 -1.85 6.00 11.49
C ARG A 160 -1.35 5.44 12.83
N ASN A 161 -0.14 4.92 12.81
CA ASN A 161 0.52 4.55 14.07
C ASN A 161 0.64 5.77 15.01
N HIS A 162 0.52 5.56 16.30
CA HIS A 162 0.49 6.61 17.31
C HIS A 162 1.65 7.61 17.18
N TYR A 163 2.89 7.14 16.98
CA TYR A 163 4.07 8.01 16.82
C TYR A 163 3.97 8.97 15.61
N GLU A 164 3.22 8.64 14.57
CA GLU A 164 3.03 9.53 13.41
C GLU A 164 2.10 10.69 13.77
N SER A 165 1.10 10.45 14.64
CA SER A 165 0.18 11.49 15.11
C SER A 165 0.85 12.48 16.07
N GLU A 166 1.91 12.07 16.76
CA GLU A 166 2.71 12.96 17.63
C GLU A 166 3.50 13.99 16.83
N ILE A 167 4.00 13.62 15.64
CA ILE A 167 4.74 14.53 14.76
C ILE A 167 3.80 15.58 14.15
N GLY A 168 2.57 15.18 13.80
CA GLY A 168 1.56 16.08 13.26
C GLY A 168 0.26 15.37 12.93
N ARG A 169 -0.86 16.06 13.14
CA ARG A 169 -2.22 15.54 12.92
C ARG A 169 -3.19 16.66 12.55
N PHE A 170 -4.34 16.31 12.00
CA PHE A 170 -5.41 17.29 11.81
C PHE A 170 -5.93 17.80 13.17
N LYS A 171 -6.18 19.10 13.23
CA LYS A 171 -6.72 19.71 14.46
C LYS A 171 -8.02 19.06 14.86
N GLY A 172 -8.10 18.58 16.10
CA GLY A 172 -9.29 17.90 16.64
C GLY A 172 -9.46 16.46 16.17
N ALA A 173 -8.49 15.87 15.46
CA ALA A 173 -8.54 14.46 15.10
C ALA A 173 -8.46 13.57 16.36
N ILE A 174 -9.26 12.51 16.35
CA ILE A 174 -9.15 11.41 17.31
C ILE A 174 -7.94 10.58 16.88
N CYS A 175 -6.96 10.45 17.77
CA CYS A 175 -5.74 9.67 17.55
C CYS A 175 -5.77 8.50 18.53
N PRO A 176 -6.09 7.28 18.09
CA PRO A 176 -6.07 6.10 18.95
C PRO A 176 -4.67 5.85 19.51
N ASP A 177 -4.59 5.64 20.82
CA ASP A 177 -3.34 5.29 21.50
C ASP A 177 -3.12 3.78 21.46
N VAL A 178 -2.76 3.29 20.28
CA VAL A 178 -2.50 1.88 19.99
C VAL A 178 -1.30 1.74 19.07
N GLU A 179 -0.62 0.59 19.14
CA GLU A 179 0.62 0.38 18.38
C GLU A 179 0.38 -0.22 16.99
N THR A 180 -0.74 -0.92 16.80
CA THR A 180 -0.99 -1.66 15.57
C THR A 180 -2.38 -1.36 14.99
N PHE A 181 -2.49 -1.40 13.66
CA PHE A 181 -3.76 -1.25 12.96
C PHE A 181 -4.79 -2.32 13.39
N LYS A 182 -4.34 -3.51 13.73
CA LYS A 182 -5.19 -4.59 14.26
C LYS A 182 -5.87 -4.21 15.57
N GLU A 183 -5.21 -3.48 16.45
CA GLU A 183 -5.75 -2.99 17.73
C GLU A 183 -6.62 -1.75 17.51
N GLU A 184 -6.26 -0.94 16.51
CA GLU A 184 -6.90 0.32 16.21
C GLU A 184 -8.36 0.15 15.78
N LEU A 185 -8.65 -0.81 14.89
CA LEU A 185 -10.00 -1.01 14.34
C LEU A 185 -11.06 -1.27 15.42
N PRO A 186 -10.89 -2.21 16.37
CA PRO A 186 -11.85 -2.43 17.46
C PRO A 186 -12.01 -1.18 18.34
N TYR A 187 -10.90 -0.48 18.61
CA TYR A 187 -10.91 0.74 19.41
C TYR A 187 -11.76 1.83 18.73
N VAL A 188 -11.48 2.10 17.43
CA VAL A 188 -12.21 3.11 16.65
C VAL A 188 -13.69 2.74 16.51
N LYS A 189 -14.03 1.48 16.26
CA LYS A 189 -15.43 1.01 16.24
C LYS A 189 -16.14 1.36 17.54
N LYS A 190 -15.50 1.12 18.70
CA LYS A 190 -16.08 1.39 20.02
C LYS A 190 -16.33 2.88 20.26
N ILE A 191 -15.37 3.76 19.95
CA ILE A 191 -15.55 5.22 20.16
C ILE A 191 -16.54 5.83 19.19
N LEU A 192 -16.72 5.26 18.00
CA LEU A 192 -17.66 5.72 16.99
C LEU A 192 -19.07 5.11 17.12
N GLU A 193 -19.27 4.13 18.03
CA GLU A 193 -20.53 3.41 18.16
C GLU A 193 -21.76 4.32 18.33
N LYS A 194 -21.61 5.40 19.09
CA LYS A 194 -22.65 6.40 19.33
C LYS A 194 -22.73 7.52 18.27
N GLN A 195 -21.89 7.45 17.24
CA GLN A 195 -21.72 8.51 16.22
C GLN A 195 -22.23 8.09 14.84
N LYS A 196 -23.07 7.06 14.77
CA LYS A 196 -23.53 6.45 13.49
C LYS A 196 -24.19 7.43 12.51
N ASN A 197 -24.75 8.54 13.00
CA ASN A 197 -25.39 9.57 12.19
C ASN A 197 -24.46 10.71 11.79
N LYS A 198 -23.18 10.66 12.17
CA LYS A 198 -22.20 11.68 11.82
C LYS A 198 -21.32 11.22 10.65
N LYS A 199 -20.87 12.18 9.87
CA LYS A 199 -19.86 11.95 8.85
C LYS A 199 -18.51 11.68 9.54
N ILE A 200 -17.87 10.57 9.17
CA ILE A 200 -16.57 10.18 9.68
C ILE A 200 -15.56 10.34 8.56
N LEU A 201 -14.46 10.99 8.85
CA LEU A 201 -13.29 11.11 7.96
C LEU A 201 -12.16 10.29 8.54
N LEU A 202 -11.69 9.32 7.78
CA LEU A 202 -10.54 8.47 8.15
C LEU A 202 -9.35 8.83 7.27
N TYR A 203 -8.17 8.93 7.83
CA TYR A 203 -6.95 9.10 7.06
C TYR A 203 -5.80 8.27 7.60
N CYS A 204 -4.89 7.88 6.72
CA CYS A 204 -3.62 7.26 7.09
C CYS A 204 -2.52 7.71 6.11
N THR A 205 -1.28 7.28 6.35
CA THR A 205 -0.10 7.64 5.53
C THR A 205 -0.28 7.27 4.06
N GLY A 206 -0.74 6.05 3.80
CA GLY A 206 -0.92 5.52 2.45
C GLY A 206 -2.36 5.56 1.93
N GLY A 207 -3.35 5.82 2.77
CA GLY A 207 -4.79 5.75 2.44
C GLY A 207 -5.33 4.34 2.29
N ILE A 208 -4.60 3.31 2.71
CA ILE A 208 -4.98 1.90 2.58
C ILE A 208 -5.71 1.35 3.82
N ARG A 209 -5.59 2.01 4.97
CA ARG A 209 -6.21 1.64 6.25
C ARG A 209 -7.60 2.23 6.39
#